data_232088b9b3b061bf92d9fa751933fff2
#
_entry.id   232088b9b3b061bf92d9fa751933fff2
#
_cell.length_a   1.000
_cell.length_b   1.000
_cell.length_c   1.000
_cell.angle_alpha   90.00
_cell.angle_beta   90.00
_cell.angle_gamma   90.00
#
_symmetry.space_group_name_H-M   'P 1'
#
loop_
_entity.id
_entity.type
_entity.pdbx_description
1 polymer ?
#
loop_
_entity_poly.entity_id
_entity_poly.type
_entity_poly.pdbx_seq_one_letter_code
_entity_poly.pdbx_strand_id
1 'polypeptide(L)'
;MESLNRMAIELVDEALDYAEELNIGGYDLENESTVLDFGLEFDGGIEAGLLLTEIQTAGMATPSYELGELGDASIPYVELSTDQPALSLLCSQKAGWELTTEDFEGLGSGPARALVAEEEEFRRVGYTDAFDLTALAVETNEAPTEAAAEQVADLAEVETSGVFLLAYRTASLAGSITNAARTAELATFRLAELGYDPLDIVSATGRAPVAPVAGDERTAIARTTDAIAYGGRAHLTVREDADIFDSVPSTAAEDHGRSFGEVFDDLDWEFEEVPSDLFAPAAVTIDVIGGPTYVYGETDEELLVGSFDL
;
A
#
# COMPACT_ATOMS: atom_id res chain seq x y z
N MET A 1 -1.22 6.58 23.11
CA MET A 1 -0.58 5.98 21.91
C MET A 1 0.10 7.13 21.21
N GLU A 2 1.24 6.90 20.59
CA GLU A 2 1.92 7.95 19.82
C GLU A 2 1.12 8.28 18.55
N SER A 3 1.16 9.52 18.06
CA SER A 3 0.46 9.94 16.86
C SER A 3 1.11 9.32 15.62
N LEU A 4 0.32 8.70 14.73
CA LEU A 4 0.79 8.17 13.45
C LEU A 4 1.34 9.29 12.56
N ASN A 5 0.64 10.42 12.53
CA ASN A 5 1.06 11.58 11.74
C ASN A 5 2.39 12.15 12.25
N ARG A 6 2.58 12.26 13.56
CA ARG A 6 3.86 12.71 14.12
C ARG A 6 5.02 11.81 13.70
N MET A 7 4.86 10.49 13.81
CA MET A 7 5.92 9.55 13.42
C MET A 7 6.23 9.62 11.93
N ALA A 8 5.20 9.76 11.09
CA ALA A 8 5.38 9.90 9.65
C ALA A 8 6.09 11.21 9.27
N ILE A 9 5.79 12.33 9.94
CA ILE A 9 6.45 13.61 9.68
C ILE A 9 7.96 13.55 10.01
N GLU A 10 8.37 12.79 11.02
CA GLU A 10 9.80 12.57 11.29
C GLU A 10 10.52 11.88 10.10
N LEU A 11 9.82 10.97 9.40
CA LEU A 11 10.34 10.32 8.18
C LEU A 11 10.24 11.22 6.94
N VAL A 12 9.23 12.10 6.87
CA VAL A 12 9.13 13.13 5.82
C VAL A 12 10.29 14.12 5.91
N ASP A 13 10.64 14.53 7.13
CA ASP A 13 11.81 15.39 7.36
C ASP A 13 13.11 14.68 6.90
N GLU A 14 13.25 13.38 7.17
CA GLU A 14 14.37 12.57 6.66
C GLU A 14 14.37 12.53 5.12
N ALA A 15 13.21 12.32 4.49
CA ALA A 15 13.08 12.32 3.03
C ALA A 15 13.51 13.66 2.41
N LEU A 16 13.16 14.78 3.04
CA LEU A 16 13.57 16.14 2.59
C LEU A 16 15.06 16.36 2.78
N ASP A 17 15.64 15.93 3.91
CA ASP A 17 17.07 16.07 4.21
C ASP A 17 17.97 15.28 3.25
N TYR A 18 17.48 14.15 2.73
CA TYR A 18 18.20 13.23 1.83
C TYR A 18 17.62 13.19 0.41
N ALA A 19 16.87 14.22 0.00
CA ALA A 19 16.15 14.21 -1.28
C ALA A 19 17.05 13.96 -2.50
N GLU A 20 18.28 14.55 -2.51
CA GLU A 20 19.25 14.38 -3.59
C GLU A 20 19.75 12.92 -3.66
N GLU A 21 20.08 12.30 -2.52
CA GLU A 21 20.54 10.91 -2.41
C GLU A 21 19.45 9.89 -2.79
N LEU A 22 18.19 10.22 -2.47
CA LEU A 22 17.02 9.41 -2.80
C LEU A 22 16.52 9.59 -4.24
N ASN A 23 17.05 10.54 -5.01
CA ASN A 23 16.56 10.97 -6.31
C ASN A 23 15.08 11.37 -6.29
N ILE A 24 14.66 12.06 -5.26
CA ILE A 24 13.31 12.63 -5.12
C ILE A 24 13.37 14.15 -5.16
N GLY A 25 12.22 14.80 -5.44
CA GLY A 25 12.09 16.24 -5.41
C GLY A 25 11.23 16.72 -4.26
N GLY A 26 11.53 17.89 -3.70
CA GLY A 26 10.68 18.57 -2.74
C GLY A 26 10.44 20.01 -3.15
N TYR A 27 9.17 20.47 -3.10
CA TYR A 27 8.80 21.85 -3.41
C TYR A 27 7.52 22.28 -2.71
N ASP A 28 7.40 23.57 -2.45
CA ASP A 28 6.20 24.15 -1.86
C ASP A 28 5.24 24.65 -2.94
N LEU A 29 3.93 24.47 -2.73
CA LEU A 29 2.86 25.06 -3.52
C LEU A 29 2.59 26.51 -3.04
N GLU A 30 1.78 27.27 -3.80
CA GLU A 30 1.50 28.67 -3.44
C GLU A 30 0.71 28.82 -2.12
N ASN A 31 -0.03 27.77 -1.73
CA ASN A 31 -0.76 27.68 -0.45
C ASN A 31 0.10 27.18 0.73
N GLU A 32 1.42 27.15 0.57
CA GLU A 32 2.43 26.73 1.56
C GLU A 32 2.41 25.22 1.91
N SER A 33 1.61 24.37 1.23
CA SER A 33 1.72 22.91 1.35
C SER A 33 2.97 22.40 0.62
N THR A 34 3.52 21.28 1.09
CA THR A 34 4.75 20.69 0.52
C THR A 34 4.43 19.43 -0.29
N VAL A 35 5.00 19.34 -1.48
CA VAL A 35 4.96 18.14 -2.32
C VAL A 35 6.34 17.51 -2.34
N LEU A 36 6.39 16.19 -2.13
CA LEU A 36 7.58 15.36 -2.36
C LEU A 36 7.28 14.45 -3.56
N ASP A 37 8.10 14.53 -4.58
CA ASP A 37 8.00 13.71 -5.79
C ASP A 37 8.90 12.50 -5.67
N PHE A 38 8.29 11.33 -5.47
CA PHE A 38 8.95 10.04 -5.33
C PHE A 38 9.04 9.24 -6.64
N GLY A 39 8.51 9.75 -7.74
CA GLY A 39 8.50 9.01 -8.99
C GLY A 39 7.56 9.57 -10.07
N LEU A 40 7.31 10.88 -10.13
CA LEU A 40 6.61 11.56 -11.22
C LEU A 40 7.59 12.13 -12.24
N GLU A 41 8.31 13.19 -11.86
CA GLU A 41 9.34 13.88 -12.64
C GLU A 41 10.75 13.43 -12.22
N PHE A 42 10.91 13.01 -10.96
CA PHE A 42 12.13 12.44 -10.41
C PHE A 42 12.10 10.92 -10.53
N ASP A 43 13.26 10.30 -10.78
CA ASP A 43 13.35 8.84 -11.00
C ASP A 43 13.02 8.02 -9.74
N GLY A 44 13.19 8.60 -8.54
CA GLY A 44 13.12 7.86 -7.29
C GLY A 44 14.20 6.80 -7.18
N GLY A 45 13.92 5.72 -6.46
CA GLY A 45 14.86 4.63 -6.27
C GLY A 45 14.35 3.53 -5.34
N ILE A 46 15.21 2.55 -5.07
CA ILE A 46 14.88 1.48 -4.12
C ILE A 46 14.66 2.06 -2.73
N GLU A 47 15.62 2.85 -2.23
CA GLU A 47 15.54 3.44 -0.90
C GLU A 47 14.39 4.44 -0.79
N ALA A 48 14.10 5.21 -1.85
CA ALA A 48 12.94 6.08 -1.92
C ALA A 48 11.62 5.30 -1.77
N GLY A 49 11.46 4.18 -2.48
CA GLY A 49 10.26 3.33 -2.38
C GLY A 49 10.10 2.67 -1.00
N LEU A 50 11.22 2.26 -0.36
CA LEU A 50 11.20 1.73 1.00
C LEU A 50 10.83 2.81 2.02
N LEU A 51 11.43 4.00 1.94
CA LEU A 51 11.10 5.12 2.81
C LEU A 51 9.66 5.61 2.63
N LEU A 52 9.16 5.66 1.39
CA LEU A 52 7.75 5.95 1.11
C LEU A 52 6.84 4.94 1.82
N THR A 53 7.20 3.65 1.79
CA THR A 53 6.48 2.58 2.51
C THR A 53 6.53 2.78 4.03
N GLU A 54 7.66 3.18 4.58
CA GLU A 54 7.78 3.50 6.01
C GLU A 54 6.90 4.69 6.39
N ILE A 55 6.85 5.74 5.58
CA ILE A 55 5.96 6.89 5.80
C ILE A 55 4.49 6.46 5.75
N GLN A 56 4.09 5.66 4.74
CA GLN A 56 2.74 5.12 4.63
C GLN A 56 2.32 4.29 5.85
N THR A 57 3.24 3.58 6.47
CA THR A 57 3.01 2.78 7.68
C THR A 57 3.29 3.53 8.97
N ALA A 58 3.55 4.85 8.90
CA ALA A 58 3.91 5.71 10.02
C ALA A 58 5.11 5.18 10.83
N GLY A 59 6.10 4.55 10.18
CA GLY A 59 7.27 3.95 10.81
C GLY A 59 6.97 2.73 11.70
N MET A 60 5.74 2.19 11.66
CA MET A 60 5.34 1.04 12.48
C MET A 60 5.48 -0.31 11.78
N ALA A 61 5.97 -0.33 10.55
CA ALA A 61 6.35 -1.53 9.83
C ALA A 61 7.77 -1.38 9.28
N THR A 62 8.41 -2.51 9.07
CA THR A 62 9.79 -2.56 8.56
C THR A 62 9.80 -3.20 7.18
N PRO A 63 9.98 -2.42 6.11
CA PRO A 63 10.18 -2.97 4.77
C PRO A 63 11.63 -3.43 4.59
N SER A 64 11.82 -4.43 3.76
CA SER A 64 13.14 -4.90 3.32
C SER A 64 13.10 -5.31 1.86
N TYR A 65 14.26 -5.25 1.21
CA TYR A 65 14.43 -5.53 -0.21
C TYR A 65 15.50 -6.60 -0.41
N GLU A 66 15.16 -7.66 -1.14
CA GLU A 66 16.09 -8.75 -1.44
C GLU A 66 15.92 -9.26 -2.87
N LEU A 67 16.94 -9.93 -3.40
CA LEU A 67 16.83 -10.66 -4.67
C LEU A 67 16.25 -12.06 -4.42
N GLY A 68 15.33 -12.46 -5.30
CA GLY A 68 14.77 -13.80 -5.36
C GLY A 68 14.76 -14.33 -6.79
N GLU A 69 14.13 -15.46 -7.00
CA GLU A 69 13.98 -16.10 -8.30
C GLU A 69 12.50 -16.15 -8.70
N LEU A 70 12.22 -15.89 -9.99
CA LEU A 70 10.92 -16.08 -10.62
C LEU A 70 11.18 -16.64 -12.03
N GLY A 71 10.78 -17.88 -12.29
CA GLY A 71 11.22 -18.60 -13.48
C GLY A 71 12.73 -18.69 -13.54
N ASP A 72 13.32 -18.34 -14.67
CA ASP A 72 14.77 -18.28 -14.87
C ASP A 72 15.38 -16.90 -14.54
N ALA A 73 14.57 -15.94 -14.08
CA ALA A 73 15.00 -14.58 -13.82
C ALA A 73 15.27 -14.34 -12.32
N SER A 74 16.35 -13.59 -12.03
CA SER A 74 16.56 -13.04 -10.70
C SER A 74 15.88 -11.68 -10.61
N ILE A 75 14.88 -11.57 -9.77
CA ILE A 75 14.09 -10.34 -9.58
C ILE A 75 14.07 -9.91 -8.12
N PRO A 76 13.82 -8.62 -7.86
CA PRO A 76 13.68 -8.16 -6.48
C PRO A 76 12.35 -8.59 -5.86
N TYR A 77 12.36 -8.69 -4.54
CA TYR A 77 11.22 -8.88 -3.68
C TYR A 77 11.22 -7.83 -2.58
N VAL A 78 10.05 -7.40 -2.18
CA VAL A 78 9.87 -6.62 -0.95
C VAL A 78 9.16 -7.47 0.08
N GLU A 79 9.68 -7.46 1.31
CA GLU A 79 9.03 -8.01 2.50
C GLU A 79 8.75 -6.87 3.49
N LEU A 80 7.55 -6.84 4.06
CA LEU A 80 7.16 -5.89 5.08
C LEU A 80 6.63 -6.64 6.29
N SER A 81 7.10 -6.28 7.49
CA SER A 81 6.70 -6.89 8.76
C SER A 81 6.24 -5.86 9.76
N THR A 82 5.21 -6.17 10.55
CA THR A 82 4.73 -5.32 11.64
C THR A 82 4.15 -6.13 12.79
N ASP A 83 4.37 -5.63 14.02
CA ASP A 83 3.71 -6.10 15.25
C ASP A 83 2.48 -5.24 15.62
N GLN A 84 2.09 -4.32 14.75
CA GLN A 84 0.95 -3.41 14.93
C GLN A 84 0.06 -3.35 13.68
N PRO A 85 -0.41 -4.50 13.13
CA PRO A 85 -1.08 -4.53 11.81
C PRO A 85 -2.36 -3.67 11.77
N ALA A 86 -3.13 -3.61 12.84
CA ALA A 86 -4.33 -2.78 12.90
C ALA A 86 -4.02 -1.27 12.71
N LEU A 87 -2.92 -0.78 13.27
CA LEU A 87 -2.54 0.63 13.16
C LEU A 87 -1.74 0.91 11.89
N SER A 88 -0.64 0.16 11.68
CA SER A 88 0.29 0.42 10.58
C SER A 88 -0.32 0.14 9.21
N LEU A 89 -1.12 -0.92 9.11
CA LEU A 89 -1.69 -1.36 7.83
C LEU A 89 -3.08 -0.78 7.60
N LEU A 90 -4.04 -0.98 8.51
CA LEU A 90 -5.42 -0.56 8.30
C LEU A 90 -5.65 0.93 8.57
N CYS A 91 -5.08 1.48 9.66
CA CYS A 91 -5.25 2.90 10.00
C CYS A 91 -4.21 3.82 9.34
N SER A 92 -3.22 3.27 8.60
CA SER A 92 -2.21 4.07 7.92
C SER A 92 -2.04 3.63 6.46
N GLN A 93 -1.36 2.52 6.17
CA GLN A 93 -0.96 2.13 4.80
C GLN A 93 -2.12 1.91 3.83
N LYS A 94 -3.28 1.42 4.29
CA LYS A 94 -4.43 1.12 3.41
C LYS A 94 -4.72 2.29 2.47
N ALA A 95 -4.82 2.03 1.16
CA ALA A 95 -5.32 3.00 0.20
C ALA A 95 -6.84 3.06 0.25
N GLY A 96 -7.41 4.16 -0.22
CA GLY A 96 -8.85 4.31 -0.29
C GLY A 96 -9.29 5.76 -0.09
N TRP A 97 -8.37 6.70 0.02
CA TRP A 97 -8.71 8.11 0.08
C TRP A 97 -8.62 8.74 -1.31
N GLU A 98 -9.74 8.80 -2.00
CA GLU A 98 -9.84 9.42 -3.32
C GLU A 98 -9.68 10.94 -3.20
N LEU A 99 -8.64 11.46 -3.84
CA LEU A 99 -8.46 12.90 -4.06
C LEU A 99 -8.92 13.21 -5.46
N THR A 100 -10.05 13.92 -5.59
CA THR A 100 -10.59 14.33 -6.88
C THR A 100 -10.97 15.80 -6.82
N THR A 101 -10.31 16.59 -7.67
CA THR A 101 -10.61 18.00 -7.87
C THR A 101 -10.92 18.25 -9.35
N GLU A 102 -11.09 19.52 -9.77
CA GLU A 102 -11.36 19.85 -11.18
C GLU A 102 -10.16 19.50 -12.09
N ASP A 103 -8.93 19.52 -11.53
CA ASP A 103 -7.66 19.44 -12.24
C ASP A 103 -6.69 18.40 -11.68
N PHE A 104 -7.15 17.51 -10.78
CA PHE A 104 -6.29 16.49 -10.19
C PHE A 104 -7.09 15.25 -9.76
N GLU A 105 -6.50 14.07 -10.01
CA GLU A 105 -6.99 12.78 -9.52
C GLU A 105 -5.83 11.98 -8.91
N GLY A 106 -6.09 11.37 -7.76
CA GLY A 106 -5.11 10.50 -7.09
C GLY A 106 -5.72 9.65 -5.99
N LEU A 107 -5.04 8.56 -5.67
CA LEU A 107 -5.45 7.65 -4.60
C LEU A 107 -4.51 7.80 -3.40
N GLY A 108 -5.06 8.27 -2.30
CA GLY A 108 -4.33 8.53 -1.07
C GLY A 108 -4.20 7.31 -0.16
N SER A 109 -3.05 7.19 0.49
CA SER A 109 -2.76 6.23 1.55
C SER A 109 -1.84 6.87 2.59
N GLY A 110 -1.86 6.38 3.81
CA GLY A 110 -0.98 6.90 4.85
C GLY A 110 -1.70 7.54 6.03
N PRO A 111 -0.96 8.14 6.96
CA PRO A 111 -1.44 8.53 8.27
C PRO A 111 -2.43 9.70 8.27
N ALA A 112 -2.54 10.50 7.21
CA ALA A 112 -3.53 11.58 7.09
C ALA A 112 -4.95 11.07 7.33
N ARG A 113 -5.26 9.85 6.88
CA ARG A 113 -6.56 9.20 7.08
C ARG A 113 -6.93 9.05 8.55
N ALA A 114 -5.95 8.93 9.44
CA ALA A 114 -6.17 8.78 10.88
C ALA A 114 -6.64 10.07 11.58
N LEU A 115 -6.43 11.24 10.99
CA LEU A 115 -6.98 12.50 11.49
C LEU A 115 -8.48 12.58 11.23
N VAL A 116 -8.94 12.06 10.10
CA VAL A 116 -10.35 12.01 9.71
C VAL A 116 -11.08 10.85 10.39
N ALA A 117 -10.52 9.65 10.34
CA ALA A 117 -10.97 8.42 11.01
C ALA A 117 -12.45 8.05 10.75
N GLU A 118 -12.98 8.33 9.56
CA GLU A 118 -14.38 8.07 9.20
C GLU A 118 -14.62 6.65 8.68
N GLU A 119 -13.58 5.97 8.18
CA GLU A 119 -13.68 4.62 7.63
C GLU A 119 -14.01 3.58 8.72
N GLU A 120 -14.54 2.42 8.30
CA GLU A 120 -14.96 1.37 9.24
C GLU A 120 -13.79 0.82 10.06
N GLU A 121 -12.61 0.72 9.47
CA GLU A 121 -11.40 0.23 10.12
C GLU A 121 -11.06 1.04 11.36
N PHE A 122 -11.15 2.37 11.30
CA PHE A 122 -10.89 3.24 12.46
C PHE A 122 -11.90 3.02 13.59
N ARG A 123 -13.18 2.79 13.24
CA ARG A 123 -14.22 2.50 14.24
C ARG A 123 -13.97 1.15 14.93
N ARG A 124 -13.54 0.14 14.16
CA ARG A 124 -13.25 -1.20 14.68
C ARG A 124 -11.98 -1.22 15.52
N VAL A 125 -10.95 -0.51 15.12
CA VAL A 125 -9.70 -0.36 15.86
C VAL A 125 -9.86 0.59 17.05
N GLY A 126 -10.80 1.53 16.99
CA GLY A 126 -11.01 2.54 18.03
C GLY A 126 -9.90 3.58 18.08
N TYR A 127 -9.32 3.92 16.92
CA TYR A 127 -8.21 4.86 16.80
C TYR A 127 -8.64 6.12 16.04
N THR A 128 -8.24 7.27 16.55
CA THR A 128 -8.28 8.58 15.90
C THR A 128 -7.02 9.32 16.29
N ASP A 129 -6.37 9.95 15.34
CA ASP A 129 -5.16 10.74 15.58
C ASP A 129 -5.50 12.21 15.88
N ALA A 130 -4.52 12.94 16.43
CA ALA A 130 -4.60 14.38 16.66
C ALA A 130 -3.19 14.97 16.56
N PHE A 131 -2.93 15.66 15.47
CA PHE A 131 -1.66 16.34 15.19
C PHE A 131 -1.90 17.48 14.21
N ASP A 132 -1.05 18.52 14.21
CA ASP A 132 -1.23 19.72 13.40
C ASP A 132 -0.57 19.60 12.00
N LEU A 133 0.20 18.54 11.75
CA LEU A 133 0.85 18.25 10.48
C LEU A 133 0.41 16.86 9.99
N THR A 134 0.41 16.67 8.68
CA THR A 134 -0.02 15.39 8.10
C THR A 134 0.74 15.02 6.83
N ALA A 135 0.91 13.73 6.59
CA ALA A 135 1.49 13.18 5.39
C ALA A 135 0.51 12.23 4.70
N LEU A 136 0.35 12.39 3.39
CA LEU A 136 -0.43 11.52 2.54
C LEU A 136 0.39 11.11 1.32
N ALA A 137 0.65 9.82 1.16
CA ALA A 137 1.18 9.28 -0.09
C ALA A 137 0.06 9.23 -1.13
N VAL A 138 0.32 9.74 -2.31
CA VAL A 138 -0.69 9.87 -3.36
C VAL A 138 -0.19 9.18 -4.63
N GLU A 139 -0.85 8.09 -4.99
CA GLU A 139 -0.65 7.41 -6.26
C GLU A 139 -1.38 8.18 -7.35
N THR A 140 -0.64 8.75 -8.30
CA THR A 140 -1.15 9.66 -9.32
C THR A 140 -0.22 9.75 -10.52
N ASN A 141 -0.73 10.23 -11.64
CA ASN A 141 0.05 10.52 -12.86
C ASN A 141 0.42 11.98 -13.01
N GLU A 142 -0.11 12.85 -12.17
CA GLU A 142 0.01 14.28 -12.26
C GLU A 142 0.57 14.87 -10.96
N ALA A 143 1.25 16.01 -11.05
CA ALA A 143 1.73 16.69 -9.87
C ALA A 143 0.54 17.18 -9.03
N PRO A 144 0.55 16.98 -7.69
CA PRO A 144 -0.50 17.49 -6.82
C PRO A 144 -0.66 19.00 -6.94
N THR A 145 -1.92 19.46 -6.90
CA THR A 145 -2.30 20.86 -7.01
C THR A 145 -2.62 21.47 -5.64
N GLU A 146 -2.71 22.82 -5.56
CA GLU A 146 -3.19 23.50 -4.36
C GLU A 146 -4.57 22.98 -3.93
N ALA A 147 -5.46 22.71 -4.89
CA ALA A 147 -6.80 22.20 -4.61
C ALA A 147 -6.77 20.80 -3.97
N ALA A 148 -5.85 19.93 -4.40
CA ALA A 148 -5.66 18.62 -3.79
C ALA A 148 -5.14 18.75 -2.33
N ALA A 149 -4.20 19.64 -2.09
CA ALA A 149 -3.68 19.91 -0.74
C ALA A 149 -4.75 20.56 0.17
N GLU A 150 -5.55 21.48 -0.35
CA GLU A 150 -6.68 22.08 0.35
C GLU A 150 -7.74 21.03 0.72
N GLN A 151 -8.04 20.09 -0.18
CA GLN A 151 -8.96 18.99 0.13
C GLN A 151 -8.45 18.15 1.31
N VAL A 152 -7.15 17.84 1.36
CA VAL A 152 -6.56 17.11 2.49
C VAL A 152 -6.60 17.94 3.77
N ALA A 153 -6.24 19.22 3.70
CA ALA A 153 -6.23 20.14 4.83
C ALA A 153 -7.64 20.27 5.46
N ASP A 154 -8.64 20.48 4.61
CA ASP A 154 -10.03 20.63 5.04
C ASP A 154 -10.58 19.37 5.71
N LEU A 155 -10.30 18.18 5.13
CA LEU A 155 -10.76 16.91 5.68
C LEU A 155 -10.02 16.54 6.98
N ALA A 156 -8.71 16.79 7.06
CA ALA A 156 -7.88 16.51 8.22
C ALA A 156 -7.98 17.59 9.31
N GLU A 157 -8.68 18.71 9.05
CA GLU A 157 -8.78 19.87 9.93
C GLU A 157 -7.41 20.47 10.33
N VAL A 158 -6.46 20.53 9.38
CA VAL A 158 -5.15 21.13 9.55
C VAL A 158 -4.95 22.34 8.64
N GLU A 159 -3.97 23.22 8.93
CA GLU A 159 -3.59 24.29 8.00
C GLU A 159 -2.91 23.70 6.75
N THR A 160 -3.06 24.32 5.58
CA THR A 160 -2.42 23.84 4.32
C THR A 160 -0.91 23.72 4.44
N SER A 161 -0.25 24.62 5.17
CA SER A 161 1.19 24.58 5.46
C SER A 161 1.62 23.36 6.31
N GLY A 162 0.66 22.64 6.88
CA GLY A 162 0.88 21.39 7.61
C GLY A 162 0.69 20.13 6.76
N VAL A 163 0.39 20.27 5.45
CA VAL A 163 0.13 19.14 4.55
C VAL A 163 1.35 18.80 3.72
N PHE A 164 1.76 17.51 3.76
CA PHE A 164 2.81 16.94 2.94
C PHE A 164 2.21 15.88 2.03
N LEU A 165 2.27 16.10 0.70
CA LEU A 165 1.80 15.16 -0.31
C LEU A 165 3.01 14.45 -0.94
N LEU A 166 3.07 13.12 -0.79
CA LEU A 166 4.15 12.30 -1.32
C LEU A 166 3.65 11.62 -2.60
N ALA A 167 3.94 12.24 -3.74
CA ALA A 167 3.39 11.83 -5.02
C ALA A 167 4.28 10.79 -5.73
N TYR A 168 3.67 9.78 -6.29
CA TYR A 168 4.34 8.74 -7.09
C TYR A 168 3.37 8.16 -8.12
N ARG A 169 3.92 7.65 -9.23
CA ARG A 169 3.13 6.86 -10.19
C ARG A 169 3.40 5.37 -10.01
N THR A 170 2.43 4.53 -10.33
CA THR A 170 2.60 3.07 -10.32
C THR A 170 3.72 2.66 -11.28
N ALA A 171 3.80 3.29 -12.45
CA ALA A 171 4.85 3.09 -13.46
C ALA A 171 6.18 3.75 -13.06
N SER A 172 6.60 3.64 -11.80
CA SER A 172 7.90 4.07 -11.28
C SER A 172 8.54 2.97 -10.43
N LEU A 173 9.84 3.08 -10.15
CA LEU A 173 10.51 2.12 -9.28
C LEU A 173 9.98 2.22 -7.85
N ALA A 174 9.80 3.42 -7.32
CA ALA A 174 9.22 3.63 -6.00
C ALA A 174 7.77 3.10 -5.94
N GLY A 175 6.96 3.31 -6.98
CA GLY A 175 5.61 2.76 -7.09
C GLY A 175 5.58 1.24 -7.09
N SER A 176 6.44 0.59 -7.88
CA SER A 176 6.54 -0.88 -7.90
C SER A 176 6.93 -1.46 -6.53
N ILE A 177 7.85 -0.80 -5.82
CA ILE A 177 8.32 -1.21 -4.48
C ILE A 177 7.22 -1.05 -3.44
N THR A 178 6.63 0.15 -3.35
CA THR A 178 5.60 0.42 -2.35
C THR A 178 4.34 -0.40 -2.58
N ASN A 179 3.99 -0.70 -3.84
CA ASN A 179 2.87 -1.60 -4.14
C ASN A 179 3.18 -3.05 -3.71
N ALA A 180 4.39 -3.59 -3.99
CA ALA A 180 4.78 -4.92 -3.52
C ALA A 180 4.72 -5.04 -1.97
N ALA A 181 5.05 -3.96 -1.24
CA ALA A 181 5.01 -3.89 0.21
C ALA A 181 3.58 -3.96 0.81
N ARG A 182 2.53 -3.84 -0.02
CA ARG A 182 1.13 -3.90 0.44
C ARG A 182 0.62 -5.31 0.71
N THR A 183 1.41 -6.33 0.44
CA THR A 183 1.00 -7.74 0.60
C THR A 183 0.48 -8.06 2.01
N ALA A 184 1.14 -7.56 3.06
CA ALA A 184 0.68 -7.75 4.45
C ALA A 184 -0.61 -6.95 4.73
N GLU A 185 -0.72 -5.73 4.18
CA GLU A 185 -1.89 -4.87 4.31
C GLU A 185 -3.12 -5.54 3.69
N LEU A 186 -3.02 -6.02 2.45
CA LEU A 186 -4.13 -6.65 1.74
C LEU A 186 -4.58 -7.96 2.42
N ALA A 187 -3.67 -8.79 2.96
CA ALA A 187 -4.04 -9.95 3.76
C ALA A 187 -4.80 -9.57 5.04
N THR A 188 -4.30 -8.54 5.75
CA THR A 188 -4.90 -8.03 6.98
C THR A 188 -6.26 -7.40 6.72
N PHE A 189 -6.36 -6.60 5.66
CA PHE A 189 -7.60 -5.96 5.23
C PHE A 189 -8.65 -7.01 4.84
N ARG A 190 -8.28 -7.99 4.00
CA ARG A 190 -9.19 -9.06 3.59
C ARG A 190 -9.72 -9.87 4.78
N LEU A 191 -8.85 -10.22 5.72
CA LEU A 191 -9.28 -10.93 6.93
C LEU A 191 -10.26 -10.08 7.77
N ALA A 192 -9.99 -8.77 7.89
CA ALA A 192 -10.90 -7.85 8.57
C ALA A 192 -12.24 -7.69 7.81
N GLU A 193 -12.23 -7.59 6.47
CA GLU A 193 -13.42 -7.52 5.62
C GLU A 193 -14.31 -8.76 5.79
N LEU A 194 -13.71 -9.94 5.93
CA LEU A 194 -14.42 -11.20 6.24
C LEU A 194 -15.02 -11.23 7.67
N GLY A 195 -14.79 -10.20 8.48
CA GLY A 195 -15.39 -10.01 9.80
C GLY A 195 -14.49 -10.37 10.98
N TYR A 196 -13.23 -10.74 10.75
CA TYR A 196 -12.26 -10.96 11.82
C TYR A 196 -11.93 -9.66 12.56
N ASP A 197 -11.79 -9.70 13.89
CA ASP A 197 -11.44 -8.50 14.68
C ASP A 197 -9.99 -8.09 14.38
N PRO A 198 -9.74 -6.87 13.82
CA PRO A 198 -8.39 -6.40 13.56
C PRO A 198 -7.47 -6.38 14.78
N LEU A 199 -8.02 -6.23 15.99
CA LEU A 199 -7.26 -6.19 17.24
C LEU A 199 -6.77 -7.59 17.68
N ASP A 200 -7.32 -8.65 17.10
CA ASP A 200 -6.87 -10.02 17.32
C ASP A 200 -5.78 -10.45 16.33
N ILE A 201 -5.41 -9.62 15.38
CA ILE A 201 -4.24 -9.82 14.52
C ILE A 201 -3.00 -9.23 15.22
N VAL A 202 -2.10 -10.10 15.68
CA VAL A 202 -0.96 -9.73 16.56
C VAL A 202 0.24 -9.28 15.75
N SER A 203 0.52 -9.95 14.63
CA SER A 203 1.59 -9.57 13.71
C SER A 203 1.21 -9.93 12.29
N ALA A 204 1.78 -9.21 11.34
CA ALA A 204 1.63 -9.47 9.92
C ALA A 204 2.97 -9.33 9.21
N THR A 205 3.27 -10.27 8.33
CA THR A 205 4.40 -10.19 7.39
C THR A 205 3.86 -10.50 6.01
N GLY A 206 4.27 -9.73 5.01
CA GLY A 206 3.92 -9.96 3.62
C GLY A 206 5.12 -9.80 2.71
N ARG A 207 5.22 -10.63 1.67
CA ARG A 207 6.31 -10.61 0.69
C ARG A 207 5.75 -10.81 -0.70
N ALA A 208 6.15 -9.94 -1.64
CA ALA A 208 5.81 -10.08 -3.05
C ALA A 208 6.99 -9.74 -3.96
N PRO A 209 7.00 -10.26 -5.21
CA PRO A 209 7.94 -9.81 -6.21
C PRO A 209 7.66 -8.35 -6.58
N VAL A 210 8.72 -7.58 -6.83
CA VAL A 210 8.61 -6.22 -7.36
C VAL A 210 8.37 -6.31 -8.86
N ALA A 211 7.22 -5.83 -9.31
CA ALA A 211 6.89 -5.81 -10.73
C ALA A 211 7.92 -4.98 -11.51
N PRO A 212 8.39 -5.45 -12.68
CA PRO A 212 9.22 -4.64 -13.57
C PRO A 212 8.51 -3.34 -13.94
N VAL A 213 9.22 -2.22 -13.84
CA VAL A 213 8.68 -0.90 -14.17
C VAL A 213 8.18 -0.90 -15.62
N ALA A 214 6.90 -0.61 -15.80
CA ALA A 214 6.26 -0.62 -17.12
C ALA A 214 6.43 0.72 -17.83
N GLY A 215 6.22 0.71 -19.15
CA GLY A 215 6.29 1.92 -19.97
C GLY A 215 5.02 2.78 -19.93
N ASP A 216 3.95 2.29 -19.32
CA ASP A 216 2.66 2.97 -19.16
C ASP A 216 1.96 2.52 -17.88
N GLU A 217 1.05 3.35 -17.40
CA GLU A 217 0.38 3.18 -16.12
C GLU A 217 -0.55 1.96 -16.05
N ARG A 218 -1.28 1.68 -17.11
CA ARG A 218 -2.20 0.52 -17.15
C ARG A 218 -1.44 -0.79 -16.99
N THR A 219 -0.34 -0.94 -17.74
CA THR A 219 0.54 -2.10 -17.61
C THR A 219 1.17 -2.18 -16.21
N ALA A 220 1.56 -1.04 -15.63
CA ALA A 220 2.13 -0.99 -14.29
C ALA A 220 1.12 -1.44 -13.24
N ILE A 221 -0.11 -0.92 -13.26
CA ILE A 221 -1.19 -1.29 -12.34
C ILE A 221 -1.49 -2.79 -12.46
N ALA A 222 -1.64 -3.32 -13.68
CA ALA A 222 -1.89 -4.74 -13.88
C ALA A 222 -0.77 -5.60 -13.29
N ARG A 223 0.51 -5.29 -13.59
CA ARG A 223 1.68 -6.05 -13.11
C ARG A 223 1.86 -5.98 -11.59
N THR A 224 1.68 -4.81 -10.98
CA THR A 224 1.81 -4.66 -9.52
C THR A 224 0.68 -5.39 -8.78
N THR A 225 -0.52 -5.45 -9.36
CA THR A 225 -1.62 -6.22 -8.81
C THR A 225 -1.38 -7.72 -8.99
N ASP A 226 -0.94 -8.17 -10.17
CA ASP A 226 -0.54 -9.56 -10.42
C ASP A 226 0.58 -10.01 -9.46
N ALA A 227 1.54 -9.14 -9.18
CA ALA A 227 2.64 -9.42 -8.26
C ALA A 227 2.14 -9.90 -6.89
N ILE A 228 1.07 -9.32 -6.38
CA ILE A 228 0.48 -9.68 -5.08
C ILE A 228 -0.48 -10.86 -5.24
N ALA A 229 -1.41 -10.76 -6.19
CA ALA A 229 -2.49 -11.75 -6.34
C ALA A 229 -2.00 -13.12 -6.80
N TYR A 230 -0.83 -13.20 -7.43
CA TYR A 230 -0.25 -14.45 -7.92
C TYR A 230 1.13 -14.77 -7.34
N GLY A 231 1.84 -13.77 -6.78
CA GLY A 231 3.19 -13.95 -6.19
C GLY A 231 3.26 -13.65 -4.71
N GLY A 232 2.28 -12.93 -4.18
CA GLY A 232 2.25 -12.49 -2.79
C GLY A 232 2.10 -13.63 -1.81
N ARG A 233 2.86 -13.59 -0.72
CA ARG A 233 2.78 -14.51 0.42
C ARG A 233 2.64 -13.69 1.69
N ALA A 234 1.65 -14.01 2.51
CA ALA A 234 1.47 -13.38 3.81
C ALA A 234 1.52 -14.39 4.94
N HIS A 235 2.01 -13.96 6.08
CA HIS A 235 1.95 -14.68 7.35
C HIS A 235 1.29 -13.80 8.40
N LEU A 236 0.19 -14.27 8.98
CA LEU A 236 -0.54 -13.59 10.03
C LEU A 236 -0.47 -14.40 11.31
N THR A 237 -0.15 -13.76 12.44
CA THR A 237 -0.29 -14.36 13.77
C THR A 237 -1.54 -13.79 14.42
N VAL A 238 -2.47 -14.66 14.82
CA VAL A 238 -3.77 -14.26 15.35
C VAL A 238 -4.07 -14.87 16.71
N ARG A 239 -5.00 -14.26 17.47
CA ARG A 239 -5.37 -14.73 18.83
C ARG A 239 -6.43 -15.82 18.79
N GLU A 240 -7.45 -15.66 17.94
CA GLU A 240 -8.63 -16.51 17.92
C GLU A 240 -8.70 -17.28 16.60
N ASP A 241 -9.14 -18.54 16.68
CA ASP A 241 -9.39 -19.38 15.51
C ASP A 241 -10.71 -19.00 14.83
N ALA A 242 -10.78 -19.11 13.49
CA ALA A 242 -11.99 -18.81 12.74
C ALA A 242 -12.11 -19.63 11.45
N ASP A 243 -13.34 -19.98 11.08
CA ASP A 243 -13.65 -20.79 9.90
C ASP A 243 -13.54 -20.04 8.56
N ILE A 244 -13.13 -18.75 8.59
CA ILE A 244 -13.07 -17.84 7.41
C ILE A 244 -11.68 -17.75 6.77
N PHE A 245 -10.68 -18.37 7.35
CA PHE A 245 -9.28 -18.22 6.94
C PHE A 245 -8.98 -18.71 5.53
N ASP A 246 -9.72 -19.72 5.05
CA ASP A 246 -9.61 -20.26 3.68
C ASP A 246 -10.10 -19.31 2.59
N SER A 247 -10.83 -18.26 2.98
CA SER A 247 -11.37 -17.23 2.09
C SER A 247 -10.47 -15.99 2.00
N VAL A 248 -9.30 -15.98 2.67
CA VAL A 248 -8.38 -14.84 2.68
C VAL A 248 -7.54 -14.71 1.40
N PRO A 249 -6.90 -15.80 0.87
CA PRO A 249 -6.06 -15.68 -0.31
C PRO A 249 -6.86 -15.40 -1.59
N SER A 250 -6.23 -14.73 -2.57
CA SER A 250 -6.82 -14.47 -3.90
C SER A 250 -7.27 -15.72 -4.62
N THR A 251 -6.64 -16.87 -4.33
CA THR A 251 -7.02 -18.19 -4.87
C THR A 251 -8.41 -18.65 -4.45
N ALA A 252 -9.03 -18.01 -3.46
CA ALA A 252 -10.42 -18.27 -3.07
C ALA A 252 -11.44 -17.52 -3.94
N ALA A 253 -11.01 -16.52 -4.72
CA ALA A 253 -11.88 -15.77 -5.61
C ALA A 253 -12.30 -16.60 -6.83
N GLU A 254 -13.55 -16.44 -7.28
CA GLU A 254 -14.11 -17.18 -8.41
C GLU A 254 -13.38 -16.86 -9.74
N ASP A 255 -12.95 -15.61 -9.91
CA ASP A 255 -12.26 -15.11 -11.10
C ASP A 255 -10.73 -15.24 -11.05
N HIS A 256 -10.17 -15.93 -10.04
CA HIS A 256 -8.73 -16.18 -9.96
C HIS A 256 -8.22 -17.01 -11.15
N GLY A 257 -6.97 -16.73 -11.58
CA GLY A 257 -6.29 -17.46 -12.68
C GLY A 257 -6.28 -16.72 -14.01
N ARG A 258 -6.64 -15.43 -14.00
CA ARG A 258 -6.52 -14.50 -15.14
C ARG A 258 -5.62 -13.34 -14.74
N SER A 259 -4.78 -12.85 -15.65
CA SER A 259 -4.00 -11.64 -15.37
C SER A 259 -4.92 -10.44 -15.12
N PHE A 260 -4.51 -9.52 -14.25
CA PHE A 260 -5.30 -8.31 -14.01
C PHE A 260 -5.41 -7.42 -15.24
N GLY A 261 -4.45 -7.47 -16.18
CA GLY A 261 -4.58 -6.82 -17.48
C GLY A 261 -5.82 -7.31 -18.23
N GLU A 262 -6.08 -8.63 -18.25
CA GLU A 262 -7.29 -9.20 -18.87
C GLU A 262 -8.56 -8.89 -18.08
N VAL A 263 -8.48 -8.88 -16.76
CA VAL A 263 -9.63 -8.55 -15.89
C VAL A 263 -10.02 -7.09 -16.06
N PHE A 264 -9.06 -6.16 -16.01
CA PHE A 264 -9.32 -4.73 -16.20
C PHE A 264 -9.83 -4.40 -17.60
N ASP A 265 -9.28 -5.04 -18.64
CA ASP A 265 -9.73 -4.83 -20.03
C ASP A 265 -11.19 -5.28 -20.22
N ASP A 266 -11.62 -6.38 -19.58
CA ASP A 266 -13.01 -6.86 -19.64
C ASP A 266 -13.99 -5.94 -18.88
N LEU A 267 -13.50 -5.19 -17.89
CA LEU A 267 -14.26 -4.24 -17.08
C LEU A 267 -14.08 -2.77 -17.52
N ASP A 268 -13.55 -2.53 -18.73
CA ASP A 268 -13.28 -1.17 -19.25
C ASP A 268 -12.48 -0.27 -18.29
N TRP A 269 -11.65 -0.88 -17.42
CA TRP A 269 -10.85 -0.22 -16.37
C TRP A 269 -11.68 0.44 -15.26
N GLU A 270 -12.89 0.00 -15.03
CA GLU A 270 -13.72 0.41 -13.88
C GLU A 270 -13.30 -0.40 -12.64
N PHE A 271 -12.41 0.17 -11.81
CA PHE A 271 -11.83 -0.52 -10.64
C PHE A 271 -12.87 -0.96 -9.61
N GLU A 272 -13.96 -0.21 -9.46
CA GLU A 272 -15.04 -0.53 -8.54
C GLU A 272 -15.80 -1.82 -8.90
N GLU A 273 -15.70 -2.27 -10.17
CA GLU A 273 -16.34 -3.50 -10.64
C GLU A 273 -15.46 -4.74 -10.42
N VAL A 274 -14.18 -4.57 -10.06
CA VAL A 274 -13.29 -5.70 -9.76
C VAL A 274 -13.67 -6.31 -8.41
N PRO A 275 -13.88 -7.64 -8.35
CA PRO A 275 -14.18 -8.31 -7.08
C PRO A 275 -13.08 -8.07 -6.04
N SER A 276 -13.45 -7.61 -4.83
CA SER A 276 -12.50 -7.24 -3.78
C SER A 276 -11.63 -8.39 -3.30
N ASP A 277 -12.10 -9.64 -3.42
CA ASP A 277 -11.39 -10.85 -3.05
C ASP A 277 -10.21 -11.21 -3.97
N LEU A 278 -10.15 -10.62 -5.17
CA LEU A 278 -8.97 -10.70 -6.04
C LEU A 278 -7.79 -9.86 -5.51
N PHE A 279 -8.06 -8.76 -4.81
CA PHE A 279 -7.02 -7.90 -4.21
C PHE A 279 -6.50 -8.48 -2.89
N ALA A 280 -5.97 -9.70 -2.94
CA ALA A 280 -5.42 -10.40 -1.80
C ALA A 280 -4.13 -11.14 -2.22
N PRO A 281 -3.22 -11.50 -1.30
CA PRO A 281 -2.05 -12.28 -1.67
C PRO A 281 -2.43 -13.72 -2.08
N ALA A 282 -1.62 -14.29 -2.98
CA ALA A 282 -1.82 -15.64 -3.52
C ALA A 282 -1.81 -16.74 -2.45
N ALA A 283 -0.97 -16.59 -1.44
CA ALA A 283 -0.83 -17.58 -0.37
C ALA A 283 -0.81 -16.92 1.01
N VAL A 284 -1.53 -17.50 1.96
CA VAL A 284 -1.60 -16.98 3.32
C VAL A 284 -1.36 -18.11 4.32
N THR A 285 -0.45 -17.87 5.26
CA THR A 285 -0.25 -18.70 6.44
C THR A 285 -0.84 -17.96 7.64
N ILE A 286 -1.72 -18.61 8.39
CA ILE A 286 -2.33 -18.04 9.59
C ILE A 286 -1.99 -18.92 10.78
N ASP A 287 -1.26 -18.35 11.74
CA ASP A 287 -0.80 -19.02 12.95
C ASP A 287 -1.64 -18.57 14.13
N VAL A 288 -2.45 -19.48 14.68
CA VAL A 288 -3.28 -19.19 15.84
C VAL A 288 -2.46 -19.39 17.11
N ILE A 289 -2.36 -18.39 17.96
CA ILE A 289 -1.58 -18.46 19.19
C ILE A 289 -2.10 -19.59 20.11
N GLY A 290 -1.27 -20.61 20.29
CA GLY A 290 -1.61 -21.78 21.10
C GLY A 290 -2.59 -22.75 20.41
N GLY A 291 -2.88 -22.55 19.14
CA GLY A 291 -3.76 -23.33 18.28
C GLY A 291 -3.06 -23.91 17.05
N PRO A 292 -3.81 -24.20 15.99
CA PRO A 292 -3.26 -24.69 14.72
C PRO A 292 -2.60 -23.58 13.88
N THR A 293 -1.76 -23.99 12.94
CA THR A 293 -1.28 -23.17 11.83
C THR A 293 -1.96 -23.62 10.54
N TYR A 294 -2.58 -22.71 9.84
CA TYR A 294 -3.26 -22.94 8.57
C TYR A 294 -2.43 -22.41 7.40
N VAL A 295 -2.50 -23.10 6.26
CA VAL A 295 -1.85 -22.66 5.01
C VAL A 295 -2.89 -22.76 3.90
N TYR A 296 -3.18 -21.64 3.25
CA TYR A 296 -4.15 -21.54 2.17
C TYR A 296 -3.57 -20.84 0.96
N GLY A 297 -4.03 -21.24 -0.23
CA GLY A 297 -3.59 -20.67 -1.49
C GLY A 297 -2.20 -21.13 -1.91
N GLU A 298 -1.81 -20.74 -3.09
CA GLU A 298 -0.50 -21.02 -3.71
C GLU A 298 -0.15 -19.93 -4.73
N THR A 299 1.13 -19.73 -4.97
CA THR A 299 1.60 -18.76 -5.98
C THR A 299 1.53 -19.38 -7.38
N ASP A 300 1.25 -18.54 -8.40
CA ASP A 300 1.26 -18.92 -9.81
C ASP A 300 2.45 -18.27 -10.52
N GLU A 301 3.55 -19.01 -10.56
CA GLU A 301 4.79 -18.56 -11.19
C GLU A 301 4.66 -18.42 -12.72
N GLU A 302 3.87 -19.29 -13.38
CA GLU A 302 3.69 -19.27 -14.84
C GLU A 302 2.94 -18.02 -15.27
N LEU A 303 1.89 -17.64 -14.55
CA LEU A 303 1.14 -16.42 -14.80
C LEU A 303 2.03 -15.17 -14.60
N LEU A 304 2.81 -15.14 -13.52
CA LEU A 304 3.70 -14.01 -13.25
C LEU A 304 4.80 -13.84 -14.28
N VAL A 305 5.44 -14.94 -14.73
CA VAL A 305 6.44 -14.90 -15.81
C VAL A 305 5.82 -14.30 -17.07
N GLY A 306 4.56 -14.69 -17.38
CA GLY A 306 3.82 -14.11 -18.51
C GLY A 306 3.48 -12.63 -18.33
N SER A 307 2.98 -12.24 -17.15
CA SER A 307 2.62 -10.85 -16.83
C SER A 307 3.83 -9.91 -16.87
N PHE A 308 4.98 -10.39 -16.41
CA PHE A 308 6.21 -9.59 -16.32
C PHE A 308 7.06 -9.61 -17.60
N ASP A 309 6.66 -10.37 -18.63
CA ASP A 309 7.41 -10.58 -19.88
C ASP A 309 8.85 -11.15 -19.62
N LEU A 310 8.99 -12.13 -18.73
CA LEU A 310 10.25 -12.77 -18.33
C LEU A 310 10.58 -14.04 -19.13
#